data_d8c17e32a967a1c51d6dc55f0327d741
#
_entry.id   d8c17e32a967a1c51d6dc55f0327d741
#
_cell.length_a   1.000
_cell.length_b   1.000
_cell.length_c   1.000
_cell.angle_alpha   90.00
_cell.angle_beta   90.00
_cell.angle_gamma   90.00
#
_symmetry.space_group_name_H-M   'P 1'
#
loop_
_entity.id
_entity.type
_entity.pdbx_description
1 polymer ?
#
loop_
_entity_poly.entity_id
_entity_poly.type
_entity_poly.pdbx_seq_one_letter_code
_entity_poly.pdbx_strand_id
1 'polypeptide(L)'
;MLSDIEIARSTQLRKISSVAQDLAISEEQLEHYGQYMAKVPSTIADESKFKGHHLVLVTAISPTKAGNGKTTVSVGLALGLNKIGKQAVVALREPSLGPCFGMKGGAAGGGYSQVLPMEKINLHFTGDFHAITSAHNMIAALLDNYIYQHAAEGFVLKQKLWKRVLDVNDRALREVIAGVGASTNGPLSQSGFDITPASEIMAIMCLATSIEDLQRRIENILLGFTADDKPFYVKDMGVAGAITVLLKDAFNPNLVQTTEGTPAFVHCGPFANIAHGCNSVIATKTALTLSEFVVTEAGFGADLGAEKFYNIKCRKTGLTPSATVLVVTAQALKMHGGVPYEEIKQPNLEGMKRGFWNLDKHVKNIQSFGQTVVIAFNKFVGDTDEEIEALRYHCEKELGIGFAVNLAFTDGGEGAKELATLVADTVVNKPSKPLQFTYADTDSVESKVEAVAIGTYGAGSVTFSAAAKKAIKRINELGISHFPICIAKTQYSFSTDAKAYGPTEGYAFEVRDIVINTGAEMIVVIAGPILRMPGLPKLPQAIKIKLDENGEITGLS
;
A
#
# COMPACT_ATOMS: atom_id res chain seq x y z
N MET A 1 28.39 4.50 10.10
CA MET A 1 27.60 4.35 8.87
C MET A 1 26.88 5.67 8.66
N LEU A 2 26.85 6.21 7.44
CA LEU A 2 26.10 7.42 7.12
C LEU A 2 24.61 7.18 7.36
N SER A 3 23.87 8.23 7.72
CA SER A 3 22.40 8.20 7.79
C SER A 3 21.77 8.17 6.40
N ASP A 4 20.50 7.78 6.31
CA ASP A 4 19.78 7.70 5.03
C ASP A 4 19.81 9.04 4.27
N ILE A 5 19.65 10.17 4.96
CA ILE A 5 19.70 11.50 4.36
C ILE A 5 21.13 11.89 3.91
N GLU A 6 22.17 11.49 4.64
CA GLU A 6 23.56 11.72 4.23
C GLU A 6 23.91 10.91 2.98
N ILE A 7 23.49 9.66 2.91
CA ILE A 7 23.65 8.82 1.71
C ILE A 7 22.90 9.45 0.52
N ALA A 8 21.65 9.85 0.72
CA ALA A 8 20.85 10.51 -0.32
C ALA A 8 21.53 11.76 -0.88
N ARG A 9 22.08 12.61 -0.01
CA ARG A 9 22.78 13.85 -0.41
C ARG A 9 24.14 13.62 -1.06
N SER A 10 24.85 12.58 -0.65
CA SER A 10 26.14 12.22 -1.24
C SER A 10 25.99 11.58 -2.62
N THR A 11 24.79 11.14 -3.00
CA THR A 11 24.53 10.51 -4.29
C THR A 11 24.44 11.55 -5.40
N GLN A 12 25.27 11.38 -6.45
CA GLN A 12 25.20 12.20 -7.63
C GLN A 12 24.01 11.80 -8.52
N LEU A 13 22.95 12.61 -8.52
CA LEU A 13 21.76 12.37 -9.31
C LEU A 13 22.00 12.61 -10.80
N ARG A 14 21.47 11.71 -11.64
CA ARG A 14 21.34 11.89 -13.08
C ARG A 14 20.15 12.81 -13.38
N LYS A 15 20.20 13.57 -14.48
CA LYS A 15 19.01 14.28 -14.96
C LYS A 15 17.91 13.28 -15.29
N ILE A 16 16.66 13.64 -14.99
CA ILE A 16 15.53 12.71 -15.18
C ILE A 16 15.32 12.35 -16.66
N SER A 17 15.65 13.24 -17.60
CA SER A 17 15.65 12.94 -19.02
C SER A 17 16.63 11.81 -19.39
N SER A 18 17.82 11.76 -18.75
CA SER A 18 18.76 10.66 -18.95
C SER A 18 18.27 9.34 -18.34
N VAL A 19 17.56 9.39 -17.22
CA VAL A 19 16.93 8.21 -16.61
C VAL A 19 15.79 7.68 -17.49
N ALA A 20 15.00 8.59 -18.08
CA ALA A 20 13.91 8.23 -18.99
C ALA A 20 14.43 7.59 -20.30
N GLN A 21 15.61 8.01 -20.80
CA GLN A 21 16.26 7.42 -21.97
C GLN A 21 16.60 5.94 -21.76
N ASP A 22 16.97 5.52 -20.54
CA ASP A 22 17.19 4.11 -20.22
C ASP A 22 15.94 3.23 -20.44
N LEU A 23 14.75 3.87 -20.39
CA LEU A 23 13.45 3.25 -20.63
C LEU A 23 12.90 3.54 -22.04
N ALA A 24 13.70 4.10 -22.94
CA ALA A 24 13.28 4.54 -24.27
C ALA A 24 12.10 5.54 -24.27
N ILE A 25 11.96 6.36 -23.20
CA ILE A 25 11.01 7.47 -23.13
C ILE A 25 11.70 8.72 -23.65
N SER A 26 11.10 9.40 -24.65
CA SER A 26 11.65 10.66 -25.17
C SER A 26 11.41 11.81 -24.18
N GLU A 27 12.29 12.81 -24.20
CA GLU A 27 12.18 14.00 -23.33
C GLU A 27 10.87 14.77 -23.55
N GLU A 28 10.36 14.77 -24.78
CA GLU A 28 9.10 15.42 -25.15
C GLU A 28 7.86 14.77 -24.50
N GLN A 29 7.97 13.52 -24.07
CA GLN A 29 6.92 12.79 -23.37
C GLN A 29 6.92 13.07 -21.86
N LEU A 30 7.92 13.77 -21.32
CA LEU A 30 8.06 14.02 -19.91
C LEU A 30 7.44 15.35 -19.50
N GLU A 31 6.68 15.34 -18.42
CA GLU A 31 6.35 16.56 -17.69
C GLU A 31 7.32 16.73 -16.52
N HIS A 32 8.26 17.68 -16.63
CA HIS A 32 9.35 17.87 -15.68
C HIS A 32 8.87 18.54 -14.38
N TYR A 33 9.22 17.94 -13.25
CA TYR A 33 9.11 18.50 -11.90
C TYR A 33 10.52 18.80 -11.35
N GLY A 34 11.18 19.77 -11.95
CA GLY A 34 12.59 20.08 -11.74
C GLY A 34 13.51 19.13 -12.53
N GLN A 35 14.78 18.99 -12.08
CA GLN A 35 15.80 18.27 -12.84
C GLN A 35 15.76 16.74 -12.65
N TYR A 36 15.20 16.27 -11.53
CA TYR A 36 15.38 14.89 -11.06
C TYR A 36 14.07 14.11 -10.92
N MET A 37 12.95 14.70 -11.27
CA MET A 37 11.62 14.09 -11.22
C MET A 37 10.82 14.48 -12.44
N ALA A 38 10.00 13.58 -12.96
CA ALA A 38 9.06 13.88 -14.04
C ALA A 38 7.83 12.98 -13.93
N LYS A 39 6.71 13.44 -14.48
CA LYS A 39 5.57 12.58 -14.75
C LYS A 39 5.70 11.97 -16.14
N VAL A 40 5.26 10.71 -16.22
CA VAL A 40 5.22 9.92 -17.45
C VAL A 40 3.77 9.74 -17.86
N PRO A 41 3.38 10.02 -19.13
CA PRO A 41 2.02 9.89 -19.57
C PRO A 41 1.47 8.47 -19.32
N SER A 42 0.30 8.38 -18.70
CA SER A 42 -0.39 7.11 -18.47
C SER A 42 -0.68 6.32 -19.75
N THR A 43 -0.72 6.99 -20.88
CA THR A 43 -0.92 6.42 -22.21
C THR A 43 0.27 5.59 -22.74
N ILE A 44 1.42 5.61 -22.07
CA ILE A 44 2.57 4.74 -22.40
C ILE A 44 2.28 3.28 -22.07
N ALA A 45 1.39 3.00 -21.12
CA ALA A 45 1.05 1.64 -20.73
C ALA A 45 0.44 0.86 -21.91
N ASP A 46 1.11 -0.23 -22.30
CA ASP A 46 0.77 -1.08 -23.46
C ASP A 46 0.90 -2.55 -23.07
N GLU A 47 -0.22 -3.21 -22.83
CA GLU A 47 -0.25 -4.61 -22.38
C GLU A 47 0.26 -5.60 -23.44
N SER A 48 0.31 -5.21 -24.72
CA SER A 48 0.86 -6.06 -25.77
C SER A 48 2.36 -6.35 -25.58
N LYS A 49 3.04 -5.50 -24.82
CA LYS A 49 4.47 -5.61 -24.50
C LYS A 49 4.78 -6.43 -23.25
N PHE A 50 3.77 -6.92 -22.52
CA PHE A 50 4.01 -7.66 -21.27
C PHE A 50 4.55 -9.08 -21.48
N LYS A 51 4.47 -9.61 -22.71
CA LYS A 51 4.95 -10.95 -23.01
C LYS A 51 6.48 -11.05 -22.83
N GLY A 52 6.90 -11.93 -21.92
CA GLY A 52 8.30 -12.10 -21.55
C GLY A 52 8.80 -11.12 -20.49
N HIS A 53 7.96 -10.23 -19.98
CA HIS A 53 8.27 -9.38 -18.85
C HIS A 53 7.76 -10.01 -17.53
N HIS A 54 8.46 -9.72 -16.45
CA HIS A 54 8.26 -10.37 -15.16
C HIS A 54 7.86 -9.36 -14.08
N LEU A 55 6.65 -9.52 -13.55
CA LEU A 55 6.22 -8.80 -12.34
C LEU A 55 6.66 -9.60 -11.12
N VAL A 56 7.44 -9.00 -10.25
CA VAL A 56 7.89 -9.59 -8.97
C VAL A 56 7.26 -8.82 -7.82
N LEU A 57 6.47 -9.52 -7.01
CA LEU A 57 5.87 -8.93 -5.81
C LEU A 57 6.80 -9.09 -4.61
N VAL A 58 7.11 -8.01 -3.91
CA VAL A 58 7.80 -8.04 -2.62
C VAL A 58 6.79 -7.80 -1.49
N THR A 59 6.74 -8.74 -0.57
CA THR A 59 5.93 -8.69 0.65
C THR A 59 6.76 -9.08 1.85
N ALA A 60 6.19 -9.26 3.04
CA ALA A 60 6.94 -9.65 4.22
C ALA A 60 6.12 -10.54 5.16
N ILE A 61 6.80 -11.17 6.13
CA ILE A 61 6.16 -11.73 7.31
C ILE A 61 5.53 -10.62 8.18
N SER A 62 4.78 -10.96 9.20
CA SER A 62 4.19 -10.00 10.13
C SER A 62 5.28 -9.06 10.70
N PRO A 63 5.13 -7.72 10.58
CA PRO A 63 6.21 -6.79 10.89
C PRO A 63 6.38 -6.54 12.40
N THR A 64 7.57 -6.11 12.79
CA THR A 64 7.81 -5.41 14.05
C THR A 64 7.32 -3.96 13.96
N LYS A 65 7.36 -3.22 15.06
CA LYS A 65 7.07 -1.78 15.08
C LYS A 65 8.00 -0.97 14.18
N ALA A 66 9.26 -1.43 14.02
CA ALA A 66 10.25 -0.81 13.14
C ALA A 66 10.05 -1.18 11.66
N GLY A 67 9.20 -2.19 11.35
CA GLY A 67 9.03 -2.74 10.01
C GLY A 67 10.03 -3.84 9.68
N ASN A 68 9.95 -4.38 8.45
CA ASN A 68 10.83 -5.46 7.95
C ASN A 68 11.76 -5.01 6.81
N GLY A 69 11.77 -3.72 6.45
CA GLY A 69 12.63 -3.19 5.38
C GLY A 69 12.19 -3.58 3.95
N LYS A 70 10.90 -3.82 3.70
CA LYS A 70 10.39 -4.19 2.36
C LYS A 70 10.83 -3.27 1.25
N THR A 71 10.69 -1.95 1.42
CA THR A 71 11.05 -0.96 0.38
C THR A 71 12.54 -1.03 0.07
N THR A 72 13.39 -1.15 1.10
CA THR A 72 14.83 -1.36 0.93
C THR A 72 15.13 -2.63 0.12
N VAL A 73 14.43 -3.75 0.43
CA VAL A 73 14.58 -5.01 -0.32
C VAL A 73 14.05 -4.86 -1.76
N SER A 74 12.94 -4.16 -1.96
CA SER A 74 12.36 -3.95 -3.30
C SER A 74 13.28 -3.12 -4.19
N VAL A 75 13.82 -2.03 -3.67
CA VAL A 75 14.81 -1.20 -4.37
C VAL A 75 16.08 -2.01 -4.61
N GLY A 76 16.62 -2.65 -3.55
CA GLY A 76 17.83 -3.48 -3.63
C GLY A 76 17.71 -4.61 -4.65
N LEU A 77 16.56 -5.29 -4.72
CA LEU A 77 16.33 -6.34 -5.72
C LEU A 77 16.38 -5.78 -7.15
N ALA A 78 15.78 -4.63 -7.42
CA ALA A 78 15.87 -3.99 -8.73
C ALA A 78 17.31 -3.59 -9.06
N LEU A 79 18.06 -3.05 -8.10
CA LEU A 79 19.49 -2.77 -8.23
C LEU A 79 20.29 -4.05 -8.54
N GLY A 80 20.07 -5.10 -7.74
CA GLY A 80 20.74 -6.39 -7.91
C GLY A 80 20.45 -7.04 -9.26
N LEU A 81 19.20 -6.98 -9.75
CA LEU A 81 18.83 -7.46 -11.10
C LEU A 81 19.61 -6.70 -12.18
N ASN A 82 19.73 -5.38 -12.08
CA ASN A 82 20.54 -4.61 -13.01
C ASN A 82 22.05 -4.97 -12.91
N LYS A 83 22.58 -5.26 -11.70
CA LYS A 83 23.97 -5.72 -11.52
C LYS A 83 24.27 -7.06 -12.18
N ILE A 84 23.29 -7.93 -12.31
CA ILE A 84 23.44 -9.22 -13.02
C ILE A 84 23.04 -9.14 -14.51
N GLY A 85 22.90 -7.93 -15.06
CA GLY A 85 22.63 -7.68 -16.48
C GLY A 85 21.17 -7.84 -16.90
N LYS A 86 20.22 -7.81 -15.98
CA LYS A 86 18.79 -7.78 -16.26
C LYS A 86 18.29 -6.32 -16.31
N GLN A 87 17.32 -6.03 -17.19
CA GLN A 87 16.67 -4.72 -17.21
C GLN A 87 15.55 -4.71 -16.18
N ALA A 88 15.76 -3.99 -15.07
CA ALA A 88 14.81 -3.95 -13.97
C ALA A 88 14.49 -2.52 -13.53
N VAL A 89 13.24 -2.31 -13.15
CA VAL A 89 12.73 -1.09 -12.53
C VAL A 89 11.94 -1.43 -11.27
N VAL A 90 11.77 -0.45 -10.37
CA VAL A 90 10.93 -0.62 -9.18
C VAL A 90 9.69 0.28 -9.28
N ALA A 91 8.52 -0.25 -8.86
CA ALA A 91 7.25 0.47 -8.81
C ALA A 91 6.72 0.48 -7.37
N LEU A 92 6.72 1.66 -6.74
CA LEU A 92 6.49 1.86 -5.31
C LEU A 92 5.28 2.74 -5.04
N ARG A 93 4.85 2.74 -3.78
CA ARG A 93 3.86 3.71 -3.27
C ARG A 93 4.53 5.00 -2.88
N GLU A 94 3.80 6.10 -3.06
CA GLU A 94 4.17 7.41 -2.55
C GLU A 94 3.97 7.46 -1.03
N PRO A 95 4.93 8.03 -0.26
CA PRO A 95 4.79 8.20 1.18
C PRO A 95 3.71 9.24 1.53
N SER A 96 3.02 9.02 2.66
CA SER A 96 2.08 9.98 3.27
C SER A 96 2.78 10.78 4.36
N LEU A 97 2.43 12.07 4.50
CA LEU A 97 2.96 12.95 5.54
C LEU A 97 2.61 12.48 6.96
N GLY A 98 1.43 11.88 7.16
CA GLY A 98 1.01 11.41 8.47
C GLY A 98 2.02 10.47 9.13
N PRO A 99 2.39 9.33 8.54
CA PRO A 99 3.47 8.46 9.04
C PRO A 99 4.84 9.12 9.08
N CYS A 100 5.18 9.95 8.09
CA CYS A 100 6.48 10.62 8.00
C CYS A 100 6.73 11.51 9.23
N PHE A 101 5.77 12.34 9.60
CA PHE A 101 5.85 13.19 10.79
C PHE A 101 5.40 12.48 12.07
N GLY A 102 4.73 11.33 11.96
CA GLY A 102 4.21 10.53 13.08
C GLY A 102 5.20 9.53 13.63
N MET A 103 5.34 8.38 12.97
CA MET A 103 6.04 7.21 13.52
C MET A 103 7.29 6.79 12.76
N LYS A 104 7.42 7.11 11.45
CA LYS A 104 8.44 6.48 10.60
C LYS A 104 9.56 7.40 10.14
N GLY A 105 9.33 8.70 10.03
CA GLY A 105 10.32 9.63 9.49
C GLY A 105 10.47 9.65 7.97
N GLY A 106 9.99 8.64 7.25
CA GLY A 106 10.05 8.52 5.79
C GLY A 106 9.74 7.13 5.29
N ALA A 107 9.67 6.94 3.96
CA ALA A 107 9.36 5.65 3.34
C ALA A 107 9.98 5.49 1.93
N ALA A 108 11.13 6.11 1.66
CA ALA A 108 11.82 6.07 0.37
C ALA A 108 12.84 4.92 0.23
N GLY A 109 12.80 3.93 1.12
CA GLY A 109 13.85 2.91 1.28
C GLY A 109 14.81 3.28 2.38
N GLY A 110 16.01 2.70 2.43
CA GLY A 110 17.02 3.00 3.43
C GLY A 110 18.42 2.54 3.02
N GLY A 111 19.45 3.12 3.64
CA GLY A 111 20.84 2.88 3.29
C GLY A 111 21.14 3.19 1.83
N TYR A 112 21.89 2.29 1.18
CA TYR A 112 22.20 2.41 -0.25
C TYR A 112 21.09 1.90 -1.19
N SER A 113 19.91 1.58 -0.65
CA SER A 113 18.73 1.15 -1.43
C SER A 113 17.55 2.09 -1.20
N GLN A 114 17.68 3.31 -1.73
CA GLN A 114 16.69 4.38 -1.65
C GLN A 114 16.24 4.85 -3.03
N VAL A 115 15.03 5.41 -3.11
CA VAL A 115 14.57 6.23 -4.23
C VAL A 115 14.83 7.71 -3.95
N LEU A 116 15.30 8.44 -4.97
CA LEU A 116 15.80 9.80 -4.88
C LEU A 116 15.08 10.74 -5.88
N PRO A 117 14.90 12.01 -5.54
CA PRO A 117 15.34 12.73 -4.33
C PRO A 117 14.47 12.46 -3.11
N MET A 118 15.04 11.86 -2.05
CA MET A 118 14.32 11.33 -0.89
C MET A 118 13.50 12.39 -0.15
N GLU A 119 14.08 13.58 0.07
CA GLU A 119 13.40 14.67 0.78
C GLU A 119 12.14 15.13 0.04
N LYS A 120 12.21 15.27 -1.30
CA LYS A 120 11.05 15.63 -2.11
C LYS A 120 9.95 14.58 -2.06
N ILE A 121 10.33 13.31 -2.22
CA ILE A 121 9.41 12.17 -2.23
C ILE A 121 8.67 12.04 -0.88
N ASN A 122 9.37 12.23 0.25
CA ASN A 122 8.77 12.10 1.58
C ASN A 122 7.89 13.31 2.00
N LEU A 123 7.96 14.44 1.30
CA LEU A 123 7.21 15.65 1.64
C LEU A 123 6.07 15.91 0.65
N HIS A 124 6.26 16.80 -0.30
CA HIS A 124 5.19 17.20 -1.24
C HIS A 124 5.30 16.55 -2.62
N PHE A 125 6.45 15.96 -2.91
CA PHE A 125 6.77 15.27 -4.15
C PHE A 125 6.37 16.07 -5.42
N THR A 126 5.37 15.58 -6.15
CA THR A 126 4.79 16.23 -7.34
C THR A 126 3.37 16.76 -7.09
N GLY A 127 2.87 16.64 -5.87
CA GLY A 127 1.56 17.14 -5.46
C GLY A 127 0.38 16.18 -5.59
N ASP A 128 0.63 14.89 -5.84
CA ASP A 128 -0.45 13.91 -6.04
C ASP A 128 -1.34 13.76 -4.80
N PHE A 129 -0.76 13.70 -3.59
CA PHE A 129 -1.53 13.68 -2.35
C PHE A 129 -2.36 14.94 -2.14
N HIS A 130 -1.83 16.11 -2.53
CA HIS A 130 -2.60 17.36 -2.51
C HIS A 130 -3.78 17.31 -3.48
N ALA A 131 -3.57 16.83 -4.71
CA ALA A 131 -4.63 16.68 -5.71
C ALA A 131 -5.74 15.74 -5.21
N ILE A 132 -5.38 14.57 -4.64
CA ILE A 132 -6.31 13.59 -4.07
C ILE A 132 -7.09 14.20 -2.90
N THR A 133 -6.40 14.90 -1.97
CA THR A 133 -7.02 15.57 -0.83
C THR A 133 -8.00 16.66 -1.29
N SER A 134 -7.58 17.46 -2.27
CA SER A 134 -8.41 18.55 -2.83
C SER A 134 -9.64 18.00 -3.55
N ALA A 135 -9.50 16.98 -4.38
CA ALA A 135 -10.60 16.33 -5.09
C ALA A 135 -11.62 15.73 -4.10
N HIS A 136 -11.14 15.03 -3.08
CA HIS A 136 -12.00 14.43 -2.06
C HIS A 136 -12.77 15.49 -1.27
N ASN A 137 -12.09 16.55 -0.82
CA ASN A 137 -12.70 17.63 -0.06
C ASN A 137 -13.61 18.52 -0.92
N MET A 138 -13.33 18.66 -2.22
CA MET A 138 -14.20 19.36 -3.16
C MET A 138 -15.55 18.63 -3.30
N ILE A 139 -15.55 17.29 -3.38
CA ILE A 139 -16.79 16.51 -3.35
C ILE A 139 -17.57 16.79 -2.06
N ALA A 140 -16.91 16.84 -0.90
CA ALA A 140 -17.58 17.14 0.37
C ALA A 140 -18.19 18.55 0.39
N ALA A 141 -17.46 19.54 -0.14
CA ALA A 141 -17.94 20.92 -0.22
C ALA A 141 -19.13 21.07 -1.20
N LEU A 142 -19.04 20.41 -2.36
CA LEU A 142 -20.11 20.42 -3.36
C LEU A 142 -21.36 19.69 -2.84
N LEU A 143 -21.20 18.60 -2.09
CA LEU A 143 -22.32 17.90 -1.45
C LEU A 143 -23.01 18.77 -0.41
N ASP A 144 -22.23 19.42 0.48
CA ASP A 144 -22.80 20.30 1.51
C ASP A 144 -23.50 21.51 0.86
N ASN A 145 -22.94 22.07 -0.21
CA ASN A 145 -23.59 23.12 -0.99
C ASN A 145 -24.87 22.62 -1.68
N TYR A 146 -24.84 21.43 -2.26
CA TYR A 146 -26.02 20.82 -2.92
C TYR A 146 -27.18 20.66 -1.92
N ILE A 147 -26.89 20.11 -0.73
CA ILE A 147 -27.87 19.97 0.36
C ILE A 147 -28.44 21.34 0.76
N TYR A 148 -27.59 22.36 0.91
CA TYR A 148 -27.99 23.71 1.31
C TYR A 148 -28.90 24.37 0.25
N GLN A 149 -28.50 24.34 -1.01
CA GLN A 149 -29.21 25.03 -2.10
C GLN A 149 -30.56 24.38 -2.44
N HIS A 150 -30.67 23.04 -2.34
CA HIS A 150 -31.89 22.32 -2.66
C HIS A 150 -32.79 22.02 -1.45
N ALA A 151 -32.47 22.57 -0.28
CA ALA A 151 -33.27 22.39 0.94
C ALA A 151 -34.72 22.91 0.77
N ALA A 152 -34.91 24.04 0.05
CA ALA A 152 -36.22 24.61 -0.22
C ALA A 152 -37.05 23.74 -1.18
N GLU A 153 -36.42 22.89 -1.98
CA GLU A 153 -37.03 21.92 -2.88
C GLU A 153 -37.34 20.58 -2.16
N GLY A 154 -37.03 20.48 -0.87
CA GLY A 154 -37.27 19.30 -0.05
C GLY A 154 -36.18 18.24 -0.15
N PHE A 155 -35.01 18.56 -0.71
CA PHE A 155 -33.89 17.63 -0.76
C PHE A 155 -33.27 17.43 0.63
N VAL A 156 -33.24 16.17 1.09
CA VAL A 156 -32.64 15.78 2.37
C VAL A 156 -31.87 14.47 2.19
N LEU A 157 -30.64 14.42 2.67
CA LEU A 157 -29.94 13.16 2.89
C LEU A 157 -30.22 12.66 4.32
N LYS A 158 -30.97 11.57 4.43
CA LYS A 158 -31.22 10.85 5.68
C LYS A 158 -29.91 10.30 6.29
N GLN A 159 -28.97 9.94 5.42
CA GLN A 159 -27.65 9.44 5.80
C GLN A 159 -26.60 10.03 4.85
N LYS A 160 -25.71 10.85 5.36
CA LYS A 160 -24.51 11.32 4.66
C LYS A 160 -23.34 10.38 5.00
N LEU A 161 -22.74 9.77 3.97
CA LEU A 161 -21.62 8.83 4.12
C LEU A 161 -20.26 9.50 3.89
N TRP A 162 -20.21 10.55 3.07
CA TRP A 162 -18.98 11.20 2.66
C TRP A 162 -18.42 12.09 3.76
N LYS A 163 -17.21 11.78 4.22
CA LYS A 163 -16.40 12.59 5.15
C LYS A 163 -15.43 13.50 4.38
N ARG A 164 -14.59 14.21 5.08
CA ARG A 164 -13.42 14.93 4.54
C ARG A 164 -12.15 14.13 4.74
N VAL A 165 -11.05 14.58 4.16
CA VAL A 165 -9.73 13.96 4.37
C VAL A 165 -8.66 15.01 4.62
N LEU A 166 -7.58 14.57 5.32
CA LEU A 166 -6.39 15.35 5.53
C LEU A 166 -5.19 14.41 5.64
N ASP A 167 -4.05 14.73 5.01
CA ASP A 167 -2.87 13.86 5.03
C ASP A 167 -1.99 14.10 6.26
N VAL A 168 -2.59 14.08 7.43
CA VAL A 168 -1.92 14.14 8.73
C VAL A 168 -2.57 13.18 9.72
N ASN A 169 -1.87 12.88 10.81
CA ASN A 169 -2.42 12.12 11.94
C ASN A 169 -3.05 13.10 12.94
N ASP A 170 -4.38 13.20 12.95
CA ASP A 170 -5.10 14.08 13.87
C ASP A 170 -6.33 13.40 14.48
N ARG A 171 -6.20 12.98 15.74
CA ARG A 171 -7.29 12.30 16.47
C ARG A 171 -8.46 13.20 16.79
N ALA A 172 -8.27 14.52 16.83
CA ALA A 172 -9.32 15.47 17.14
C ALA A 172 -10.33 15.64 15.98
N LEU A 173 -9.91 15.30 14.76
CA LEU A 173 -10.73 15.41 13.55
C LEU A 173 -11.58 14.18 13.25
N ARG A 174 -11.50 13.10 14.04
CA ARG A 174 -12.28 11.86 13.79
C ARG A 174 -13.76 12.11 13.72
N GLU A 175 -14.27 12.97 14.60
CA GLU A 175 -15.67 13.39 14.64
C GLU A 175 -15.72 14.91 14.86
N VAL A 176 -16.45 15.60 13.98
CA VAL A 176 -16.63 17.07 14.04
C VAL A 176 -18.09 17.43 13.78
N ILE A 177 -18.50 18.60 14.21
CA ILE A 177 -19.79 19.18 13.84
C ILE A 177 -19.52 20.28 12.81
N ALA A 178 -20.08 20.13 11.61
CA ALA A 178 -20.04 21.13 10.54
C ALA A 178 -21.31 21.97 10.50
N GLY A 179 -21.23 23.17 9.90
CA GLY A 179 -22.35 24.09 9.74
C GLY A 179 -22.67 24.89 11.01
N VAL A 180 -21.74 24.98 11.98
CA VAL A 180 -21.93 25.78 13.21
C VAL A 180 -21.89 27.27 12.89
N GLY A 181 -22.79 28.06 13.51
CA GLY A 181 -22.85 29.52 13.38
C GLY A 181 -24.11 30.01 12.67
N ALA A 182 -23.94 30.93 11.71
CA ALA A 182 -25.09 31.51 10.99
C ALA A 182 -25.78 30.49 10.07
N SER A 183 -27.05 30.69 9.78
CA SER A 183 -27.83 29.81 8.88
C SER A 183 -27.23 29.70 7.47
N THR A 184 -26.47 30.71 7.05
CA THR A 184 -25.72 30.69 5.79
C THR A 184 -24.56 29.68 5.75
N ASN A 185 -24.19 29.12 6.90
CA ASN A 185 -23.17 28.06 6.99
C ASN A 185 -23.72 26.65 6.64
N GLY A 186 -25.01 26.58 6.35
CA GLY A 186 -25.72 25.33 6.06
C GLY A 186 -26.25 24.62 7.32
N PRO A 187 -26.87 23.44 7.18
CA PRO A 187 -27.44 22.70 8.30
C PRO A 187 -26.33 22.11 9.17
N LEU A 188 -26.58 22.08 10.50
CA LEU A 188 -25.72 21.35 11.43
C LEU A 188 -25.66 19.87 11.04
N SER A 189 -24.46 19.35 10.89
CA SER A 189 -24.28 17.93 10.57
C SER A 189 -23.04 17.35 11.26
N GLN A 190 -23.15 16.11 11.75
CA GLN A 190 -21.99 15.34 12.17
C GLN A 190 -21.19 14.92 10.95
N SER A 191 -19.88 15.07 11.03
CA SER A 191 -18.93 14.70 10.00
C SER A 191 -17.62 14.25 10.66
N GLY A 192 -16.57 14.11 9.87
CA GLY A 192 -15.23 13.76 10.36
C GLY A 192 -14.23 13.79 9.24
N PHE A 193 -13.00 13.43 9.58
CA PHE A 193 -11.90 13.31 8.62
C PHE A 193 -11.30 11.91 8.68
N ASP A 194 -11.00 11.37 7.50
CA ASP A 194 -10.11 10.22 7.35
C ASP A 194 -8.72 10.72 6.89
N ILE A 195 -7.68 9.89 7.04
CA ILE A 195 -6.39 10.22 6.45
C ILE A 195 -6.45 10.00 4.93
N THR A 196 -5.80 10.85 4.14
CA THR A 196 -5.86 10.79 2.66
C THR A 196 -5.58 9.40 2.08
N PRO A 197 -4.57 8.61 2.56
CA PRO A 197 -4.35 7.24 2.09
C PRO A 197 -5.48 6.24 2.33
N ALA A 198 -6.45 6.58 3.18
CA ALA A 198 -7.64 5.76 3.45
C ALA A 198 -8.86 6.19 2.61
N SER A 199 -8.73 7.24 1.81
CA SER A 199 -9.83 7.81 1.02
C SER A 199 -10.25 6.92 -0.15
N GLU A 200 -11.52 7.02 -0.53
CA GLU A 200 -12.01 6.35 -1.74
C GLU A 200 -11.36 6.93 -3.00
N ILE A 201 -11.07 8.24 -3.06
CA ILE A 201 -10.35 8.87 -4.19
C ILE A 201 -8.95 8.26 -4.35
N MET A 202 -8.20 8.02 -3.25
CA MET A 202 -6.92 7.30 -3.33
C MET A 202 -7.08 5.89 -3.90
N ALA A 203 -8.10 5.15 -3.48
CA ALA A 203 -8.37 3.81 -4.00
C ALA A 203 -8.77 3.84 -5.49
N ILE A 204 -9.60 4.80 -5.91
CA ILE A 204 -9.97 5.03 -7.30
C ILE A 204 -8.74 5.33 -8.16
N MET A 205 -7.90 6.27 -7.74
CA MET A 205 -6.64 6.62 -8.43
C MET A 205 -5.72 5.41 -8.61
N CYS A 206 -5.64 4.55 -7.59
CA CYS A 206 -4.82 3.34 -7.65
C CYS A 206 -5.35 2.27 -8.60
N LEU A 207 -6.67 2.16 -8.74
CA LEU A 207 -7.32 1.07 -9.47
C LEU A 207 -7.78 1.46 -10.88
N ALA A 208 -7.87 2.76 -11.17
CA ALA A 208 -8.24 3.23 -12.49
C ALA A 208 -7.17 2.86 -13.54
N THR A 209 -7.63 2.56 -14.75
CA THR A 209 -6.81 2.11 -15.88
C THR A 209 -6.70 3.15 -17.00
N SER A 210 -7.56 4.17 -17.00
CA SER A 210 -7.54 5.32 -17.91
C SER A 210 -8.21 6.53 -17.25
N ILE A 211 -8.14 7.68 -17.90
CA ILE A 211 -8.85 8.91 -17.44
C ILE A 211 -10.37 8.72 -17.52
N GLU A 212 -10.88 8.01 -18.54
CA GLU A 212 -12.30 7.70 -18.70
C GLU A 212 -12.77 6.77 -17.57
N ASP A 213 -11.98 5.74 -17.24
CA ASP A 213 -12.28 4.85 -16.11
C ASP A 213 -12.20 5.61 -14.77
N LEU A 214 -11.25 6.54 -14.61
CA LEU A 214 -11.16 7.42 -13.45
C LEU A 214 -12.45 8.25 -13.29
N GLN A 215 -12.93 8.90 -14.36
CA GLN A 215 -14.15 9.69 -14.32
C GLN A 215 -15.38 8.82 -14.02
N ARG A 216 -15.54 7.68 -14.71
CA ARG A 216 -16.63 6.72 -14.47
C ARG A 216 -16.69 6.26 -13.01
N ARG A 217 -15.52 6.00 -12.40
CA ARG A 217 -15.43 5.63 -10.98
C ARG A 217 -15.85 6.78 -10.06
N ILE A 218 -15.43 8.00 -10.35
CA ILE A 218 -15.83 9.20 -9.59
C ILE A 218 -17.34 9.41 -9.69
N GLU A 219 -17.95 9.27 -10.86
CA GLU A 219 -19.40 9.35 -11.06
C GLU A 219 -20.18 8.40 -10.15
N ASN A 220 -19.64 7.22 -9.91
CA ASN A 220 -20.28 6.16 -9.14
C ASN A 220 -19.97 6.19 -7.63
N ILE A 221 -19.29 7.20 -7.11
CA ILE A 221 -19.08 7.37 -5.66
C ILE A 221 -20.43 7.59 -4.98
N LEU A 222 -20.75 6.74 -3.99
CA LEU A 222 -21.94 6.85 -3.15
C LEU A 222 -21.73 7.89 -2.04
N LEU A 223 -22.53 8.94 -2.06
CA LEU A 223 -22.44 10.05 -1.09
C LEU A 223 -23.38 9.89 0.10
N GLY A 224 -24.47 9.18 -0.08
CA GLY A 224 -25.46 8.97 0.97
C GLY A 224 -26.78 8.39 0.47
N PHE A 225 -27.78 8.47 1.31
CA PHE A 225 -29.14 8.02 1.01
C PHE A 225 -30.14 9.15 1.28
N THR A 226 -31.06 9.35 0.34
CA THR A 226 -32.13 10.35 0.44
C THR A 226 -33.16 9.97 1.52
N ALA A 227 -34.15 10.86 1.77
CA ALA A 227 -35.21 10.62 2.74
C ALA A 227 -36.05 9.37 2.42
N ASP A 228 -36.21 9.04 1.14
CA ASP A 228 -36.90 7.85 0.64
C ASP A 228 -35.97 6.64 0.41
N ASP A 229 -34.81 6.65 1.07
CA ASP A 229 -33.80 5.56 1.04
C ASP A 229 -33.17 5.28 -0.34
N LYS A 230 -33.25 6.18 -1.31
CA LYS A 230 -32.56 6.04 -2.60
C LYS A 230 -31.09 6.43 -2.46
N PRO A 231 -30.17 5.70 -3.14
CA PRO A 231 -28.76 6.06 -3.16
C PRO A 231 -28.55 7.38 -3.91
N PHE A 232 -27.65 8.22 -3.43
CA PHE A 232 -27.24 9.49 -4.03
C PHE A 232 -25.75 9.47 -4.33
N TYR A 233 -25.38 9.70 -5.58
CA TYR A 233 -24.03 9.56 -6.10
C TYR A 233 -23.45 10.90 -6.57
N VAL A 234 -22.14 10.95 -6.84
CA VAL A 234 -21.48 12.13 -7.42
C VAL A 234 -22.08 12.51 -8.76
N LYS A 235 -22.46 11.54 -9.60
CA LYS A 235 -23.14 11.79 -10.90
C LYS A 235 -24.45 12.57 -10.75
N ASP A 236 -25.16 12.40 -9.63
CA ASP A 236 -26.44 13.09 -9.40
C ASP A 236 -26.23 14.61 -9.16
N MET A 237 -25.03 15.02 -8.79
CA MET A 237 -24.64 16.44 -8.71
C MET A 237 -24.07 16.99 -10.03
N GLY A 238 -23.70 16.12 -11.00
CA GLY A 238 -23.15 16.52 -12.28
C GLY A 238 -21.71 17.07 -12.22
N VAL A 239 -20.92 16.74 -11.17
CA VAL A 239 -19.62 17.38 -10.89
C VAL A 239 -18.40 16.51 -11.18
N ALA A 240 -18.59 15.25 -11.61
CA ALA A 240 -17.51 14.29 -11.78
C ALA A 240 -16.39 14.77 -12.72
N GLY A 241 -16.75 15.46 -13.82
CA GLY A 241 -15.76 16.03 -14.74
C GLY A 241 -14.84 17.04 -14.07
N ALA A 242 -15.36 17.93 -13.22
CA ALA A 242 -14.56 18.90 -12.47
C ALA A 242 -13.61 18.22 -11.49
N ILE A 243 -14.06 17.15 -10.82
CA ILE A 243 -13.23 16.36 -9.91
C ILE A 243 -12.12 15.62 -10.68
N THR A 244 -12.44 15.08 -11.87
CA THR A 244 -11.44 14.43 -12.74
C THR A 244 -10.37 15.41 -13.20
N VAL A 245 -10.72 16.66 -13.50
CA VAL A 245 -9.75 17.73 -13.85
C VAL A 245 -8.73 17.95 -12.72
N LEU A 246 -9.16 17.96 -11.45
CA LEU A 246 -8.24 18.10 -10.31
C LEU A 246 -7.22 16.95 -10.21
N LEU A 247 -7.55 15.78 -10.75
CA LEU A 247 -6.75 14.56 -10.67
C LEU A 247 -5.97 14.27 -11.96
N LYS A 248 -6.19 15.02 -13.03
CA LYS A 248 -5.65 14.74 -14.37
C LYS A 248 -4.12 14.55 -14.36
N ASP A 249 -3.39 15.48 -13.79
CA ASP A 249 -1.94 15.44 -13.79
C ASP A 249 -1.43 14.41 -12.74
N ALA A 250 -2.11 14.31 -11.61
CA ALA A 250 -1.83 13.33 -10.57
C ALA A 250 -2.04 11.88 -11.05
N PHE A 251 -2.82 11.63 -12.10
CA PHE A 251 -3.04 10.28 -12.65
C PHE A 251 -1.82 9.73 -13.40
N ASN A 252 -0.91 10.59 -13.84
CA ASN A 252 0.32 10.18 -14.51
C ASN A 252 1.36 9.71 -13.47
N PRO A 253 2.00 8.53 -13.64
CA PRO A 253 3.01 8.04 -12.72
C PRO A 253 4.25 8.95 -12.64
N ASN A 254 4.83 9.04 -11.45
CA ASN A 254 6.06 9.77 -11.22
C ASN A 254 7.28 8.90 -11.51
N LEU A 255 8.16 9.36 -12.37
CA LEU A 255 9.47 8.79 -12.65
C LEU A 255 10.52 9.48 -11.80
N VAL A 256 11.31 8.68 -11.08
CA VAL A 256 12.46 9.07 -10.28
C VAL A 256 13.60 8.07 -10.48
N GLN A 257 14.63 8.13 -9.66
CA GLN A 257 15.76 7.20 -9.72
C GLN A 257 16.12 6.67 -8.34
N THR A 258 16.88 5.60 -8.30
CA THR A 258 17.47 5.06 -7.09
C THR A 258 18.87 5.65 -6.84
N THR A 259 19.49 5.29 -5.72
CA THR A 259 20.89 5.63 -5.38
C THR A 259 21.91 5.23 -6.45
N GLU A 260 21.64 4.19 -7.24
CA GLU A 260 22.51 3.73 -8.33
C GLU A 260 21.99 4.11 -9.73
N GLY A 261 21.00 5.00 -9.81
CA GLY A 261 20.46 5.52 -11.07
C GLY A 261 19.48 4.59 -11.79
N THR A 262 19.07 3.48 -11.17
CA THR A 262 17.99 2.63 -11.71
C THR A 262 16.68 3.44 -11.73
N PRO A 263 15.91 3.41 -12.84
CA PRO A 263 14.62 4.07 -12.91
C PRO A 263 13.63 3.49 -11.88
N ALA A 264 12.82 4.37 -11.29
CA ALA A 264 11.80 4.01 -10.33
C ALA A 264 10.50 4.78 -10.58
N PHE A 265 9.37 4.08 -10.52
CA PHE A 265 8.04 4.69 -10.55
C PHE A 265 7.49 4.78 -9.13
N VAL A 266 7.05 5.96 -8.71
CA VAL A 266 6.43 6.19 -7.40
C VAL A 266 5.07 6.81 -7.62
N HIS A 267 3.98 6.13 -7.25
CA HIS A 267 2.65 6.63 -7.57
C HIS A 267 1.58 6.07 -6.62
N CYS A 268 0.74 6.94 -6.08
CA CYS A 268 -0.30 6.66 -5.10
C CYS A 268 0.22 5.98 -3.81
N GLY A 269 -0.50 6.09 -2.72
CA GLY A 269 -0.01 5.63 -1.41
C GLY A 269 -1.07 5.08 -0.45
N PRO A 270 -1.99 4.16 -0.87
CA PRO A 270 -2.99 3.62 0.04
C PRO A 270 -2.35 2.74 1.11
N PHE A 271 -2.86 2.82 2.36
CA PHE A 271 -2.37 1.98 3.46
C PHE A 271 -2.95 0.57 3.39
N ALA A 272 -2.12 -0.45 3.67
CA ALA A 272 -2.56 -1.84 3.57
C ALA A 272 -3.39 -2.34 4.77
N ASN A 273 -3.38 -1.65 5.90
CA ASN A 273 -4.19 -2.01 7.07
C ASN A 273 -5.58 -1.35 7.10
N ILE A 274 -5.86 -0.40 6.20
CA ILE A 274 -7.15 0.30 6.08
C ILE A 274 -7.62 0.48 4.64
N ALA A 275 -6.78 0.13 3.66
CA ALA A 275 -7.05 0.14 2.22
C ALA A 275 -6.31 -1.04 1.57
N HIS A 276 -6.20 -1.07 0.22
CA HIS A 276 -5.61 -2.22 -0.48
C HIS A 276 -4.07 -2.24 -0.50
N GLY A 277 -3.39 -1.15 -0.15
CA GLY A 277 -1.97 -1.15 0.20
C GLY A 277 -0.96 -1.39 -0.92
N CYS A 278 -1.31 -1.10 -2.17
CA CYS A 278 -0.48 -1.28 -3.36
C CYS A 278 -0.34 0.05 -4.11
N ASN A 279 0.74 0.22 -4.89
CA ASN A 279 0.85 1.32 -5.83
C ASN A 279 -0.19 1.21 -6.95
N SER A 280 -0.31 2.22 -7.80
CA SER A 280 -1.32 2.27 -8.84
C SER A 280 -1.15 1.17 -9.89
N VAL A 281 -2.27 0.79 -10.50
CA VAL A 281 -2.33 -0.12 -11.65
C VAL A 281 -1.55 0.49 -12.83
N ILE A 282 -1.77 1.79 -13.08
CA ILE A 282 -1.15 2.46 -14.21
C ILE A 282 0.37 2.52 -14.09
N ALA A 283 0.93 2.81 -12.89
CA ALA A 283 2.37 2.77 -12.69
C ALA A 283 2.97 1.37 -12.90
N THR A 284 2.28 0.32 -12.42
CA THR A 284 2.73 -1.07 -12.63
C THR A 284 2.67 -1.46 -14.11
N LYS A 285 1.60 -1.08 -14.84
CA LYS A 285 1.48 -1.35 -16.28
C LYS A 285 2.48 -0.56 -17.10
N THR A 286 2.72 0.72 -16.78
CA THR A 286 3.76 1.53 -17.40
C THR A 286 5.14 0.90 -17.20
N ALA A 287 5.47 0.49 -15.98
CA ALA A 287 6.72 -0.19 -15.69
C ALA A 287 6.89 -1.50 -16.47
N LEU A 288 5.84 -2.35 -16.53
CA LEU A 288 5.83 -3.60 -17.31
C LEU A 288 5.94 -3.36 -18.83
N THR A 289 5.49 -2.23 -19.33
CA THR A 289 5.65 -1.86 -20.75
C THR A 289 7.12 -1.57 -21.08
N LEU A 290 7.87 -1.04 -20.12
CA LEU A 290 9.18 -0.44 -20.34
C LEU A 290 10.37 -1.28 -19.87
N SER A 291 10.13 -2.36 -19.11
CA SER A 291 11.24 -3.12 -18.49
C SER A 291 10.94 -4.61 -18.39
N GLU A 292 11.98 -5.44 -18.58
CA GLU A 292 11.91 -6.91 -18.48
C GLU A 292 11.49 -7.35 -17.08
N PHE A 293 12.03 -6.72 -16.03
CA PHE A 293 11.68 -7.00 -14.63
C PHE A 293 11.06 -5.77 -13.98
N VAL A 294 9.91 -5.96 -13.35
CA VAL A 294 9.26 -4.94 -12.52
C VAL A 294 9.13 -5.47 -11.11
N VAL A 295 9.83 -4.82 -10.19
CA VAL A 295 9.74 -5.11 -8.76
C VAL A 295 8.70 -4.18 -8.16
N THR A 296 7.67 -4.72 -7.53
CA THR A 296 6.65 -3.93 -6.82
C THR A 296 6.45 -4.44 -5.40
N GLU A 297 5.87 -3.62 -4.53
CA GLU A 297 5.64 -4.01 -3.15
C GLU A 297 4.17 -3.97 -2.74
N ALA A 298 3.81 -4.79 -1.76
CA ALA A 298 2.55 -4.71 -1.04
C ALA A 298 2.80 -4.37 0.45
N GLY A 299 1.96 -3.51 1.02
CA GLY A 299 2.16 -2.97 2.38
C GLY A 299 2.02 -4.01 3.48
N PHE A 300 2.79 -3.86 4.54
CA PHE A 300 2.80 -4.71 5.74
C PHE A 300 3.10 -6.19 5.44
N GLY A 301 2.45 -7.12 6.16
CA GLY A 301 2.62 -8.57 5.98
C GLY A 301 1.84 -9.11 4.78
N ALA A 302 2.21 -10.32 4.35
CA ALA A 302 1.57 -10.96 3.19
C ALA A 302 0.09 -11.27 3.44
N ASP A 303 -0.32 -11.42 4.69
CA ASP A 303 -1.72 -11.59 5.11
C ASP A 303 -2.59 -10.36 4.80
N LEU A 304 -2.01 -9.16 4.75
CA LEU A 304 -2.71 -7.92 4.42
C LEU A 304 -2.39 -7.44 3.01
N GLY A 305 -1.12 -7.12 2.75
CA GLY A 305 -0.72 -6.48 1.51
C GLY A 305 -0.78 -7.42 0.32
N ALA A 306 -0.14 -8.60 0.39
CA ALA A 306 -0.13 -9.54 -0.73
C ALA A 306 -1.52 -10.14 -0.98
N GLU A 307 -2.29 -10.45 0.06
CA GLU A 307 -3.67 -10.90 -0.06
C GLU A 307 -4.49 -9.92 -0.92
N LYS A 308 -4.42 -8.60 -0.61
CA LYS A 308 -5.16 -7.57 -1.35
C LYS A 308 -4.57 -7.29 -2.73
N PHE A 309 -3.27 -7.44 -2.88
CA PHE A 309 -2.63 -7.37 -4.18
C PHE A 309 -3.21 -8.42 -5.13
N TYR A 310 -3.36 -9.66 -4.67
CA TYR A 310 -3.94 -10.74 -5.49
C TYR A 310 -5.46 -10.59 -5.62
N ASN A 311 -6.20 -10.57 -4.52
CA ASN A 311 -7.67 -10.58 -4.52
C ASN A 311 -8.31 -9.29 -5.04
N ILE A 312 -7.61 -8.15 -5.01
CA ILE A 312 -8.16 -6.87 -5.48
C ILE A 312 -7.46 -6.41 -6.75
N LYS A 313 -6.15 -6.06 -6.68
CA LYS A 313 -5.43 -5.46 -7.80
C LYS A 313 -5.30 -6.42 -8.98
N CYS A 314 -4.78 -7.62 -8.76
CA CYS A 314 -4.62 -8.62 -9.82
C CYS A 314 -5.98 -9.09 -10.38
N ARG A 315 -6.96 -9.35 -9.53
CA ARG A 315 -8.32 -9.74 -9.95
C ARG A 315 -8.93 -8.73 -10.92
N LYS A 316 -8.81 -7.43 -10.62
CA LYS A 316 -9.39 -6.36 -11.45
C LYS A 316 -8.64 -6.10 -12.76
N THR A 317 -7.36 -6.46 -12.82
CA THR A 317 -6.48 -5.99 -13.90
C THR A 317 -5.87 -7.12 -14.74
N GLY A 318 -6.03 -8.38 -14.32
CA GLY A 318 -5.38 -9.50 -14.98
C GLY A 318 -3.86 -9.59 -14.77
N LEU A 319 -3.27 -8.69 -13.98
CA LEU A 319 -1.84 -8.77 -13.64
C LEU A 319 -1.54 -10.06 -12.87
N THR A 320 -0.44 -10.73 -13.24
CA THR A 320 0.00 -11.97 -12.59
C THR A 320 1.48 -11.86 -12.23
N PRO A 321 1.86 -11.91 -10.95
CA PRO A 321 3.26 -11.95 -10.58
C PRO A 321 3.92 -13.26 -11.03
N SER A 322 5.14 -13.15 -11.54
CA SER A 322 5.96 -14.32 -11.92
C SER A 322 6.58 -15.02 -10.71
N ALA A 323 6.81 -14.27 -9.63
CA ALA A 323 7.28 -14.76 -8.34
C ALA A 323 6.89 -13.77 -7.22
N THR A 324 6.86 -14.25 -5.99
CA THR A 324 6.67 -13.43 -4.78
C THR A 324 7.87 -13.59 -3.85
N VAL A 325 8.51 -12.46 -3.54
CA VAL A 325 9.59 -12.37 -2.56
C VAL A 325 9.00 -12.08 -1.19
N LEU A 326 9.25 -12.97 -0.24
CA LEU A 326 8.82 -12.84 1.15
C LEU A 326 10.02 -12.38 1.99
N VAL A 327 9.97 -11.14 2.44
CA VAL A 327 11.01 -10.54 3.29
C VAL A 327 10.87 -11.05 4.72
N VAL A 328 11.95 -11.56 5.26
CA VAL A 328 12.06 -12.10 6.61
C VAL A 328 13.18 -11.40 7.37
N THR A 329 12.99 -11.11 8.65
CA THR A 329 14.01 -10.59 9.55
C THR A 329 14.08 -11.45 10.82
N ALA A 330 15.27 -11.65 11.37
CA ALA A 330 15.45 -12.36 12.63
C ALA A 330 14.66 -11.67 13.76
N GLN A 331 14.64 -10.33 13.80
CA GLN A 331 13.91 -9.56 14.80
C GLN A 331 12.39 -9.86 14.77
N ALA A 332 11.78 -9.94 13.57
CA ALA A 332 10.36 -10.27 13.46
C ALA A 332 10.08 -11.71 13.90
N LEU A 333 10.91 -12.66 13.49
CA LEU A 333 10.76 -14.06 13.94
C LEU A 333 10.90 -14.18 15.46
N LYS A 334 11.91 -13.54 16.06
CA LYS A 334 12.09 -13.52 17.53
C LYS A 334 10.86 -12.94 18.24
N MET A 335 10.35 -11.80 17.76
CA MET A 335 9.14 -11.19 18.34
C MET A 335 7.94 -12.16 18.27
N HIS A 336 7.70 -12.77 17.12
CA HIS A 336 6.62 -13.75 16.95
C HIS A 336 6.90 -15.08 17.64
N GLY A 337 8.15 -15.38 17.98
CA GLY A 337 8.56 -16.48 18.84
C GLY A 337 8.50 -16.20 20.33
N GLY A 338 7.92 -15.05 20.74
CA GLY A 338 7.70 -14.68 22.13
C GLY A 338 8.90 -14.03 22.83
N VAL A 339 9.90 -13.57 22.08
CA VAL A 339 11.00 -12.76 22.63
C VAL A 339 10.49 -11.34 22.90
N PRO A 340 10.76 -10.75 24.11
CA PRO A 340 10.38 -9.37 24.41
C PRO A 340 10.92 -8.37 23.37
N TYR A 341 10.14 -7.34 23.05
CA TYR A 341 10.49 -6.38 21.99
C TYR A 341 11.86 -5.69 22.23
N GLU A 342 12.21 -5.46 23.48
CA GLU A 342 13.47 -4.83 23.89
C GLU A 342 14.69 -5.73 23.62
N GLU A 343 14.47 -7.06 23.52
CA GLU A 343 15.52 -8.07 23.38
C GLU A 343 15.63 -8.63 21.95
N ILE A 344 14.70 -8.34 21.03
CA ILE A 344 14.69 -8.91 19.66
C ILE A 344 15.94 -8.61 18.84
N LYS A 345 16.73 -7.59 19.22
CA LYS A 345 17.99 -7.22 18.56
C LYS A 345 19.18 -8.07 19.04
N GLN A 346 19.02 -8.80 20.14
CA GLN A 346 20.06 -9.68 20.67
C GLN A 346 19.95 -11.06 20.00
N PRO A 347 21.07 -11.80 19.86
CA PRO A 347 21.05 -13.19 19.40
C PRO A 347 20.11 -14.04 20.27
N ASN A 348 19.21 -14.77 19.64
CA ASN A 348 18.30 -15.70 20.33
C ASN A 348 17.75 -16.75 19.33
N LEU A 349 18.56 -17.76 19.05
CA LEU A 349 18.23 -18.81 18.08
C LEU A 349 16.93 -19.54 18.43
N GLU A 350 16.75 -19.92 19.69
CA GLU A 350 15.57 -20.66 20.12
C GLU A 350 14.30 -19.81 20.06
N GLY A 351 14.40 -18.52 20.40
CA GLY A 351 13.31 -17.56 20.20
C GLY A 351 12.96 -17.39 18.72
N MET A 352 13.98 -17.33 17.85
CA MET A 352 13.78 -17.23 16.40
C MET A 352 13.11 -18.48 15.82
N LYS A 353 13.58 -19.68 16.20
CA LYS A 353 12.97 -20.96 15.77
C LYS A 353 11.51 -21.08 16.19
N ARG A 354 11.16 -20.67 17.41
CA ARG A 354 9.76 -20.61 17.82
C ARG A 354 8.90 -19.69 16.94
N GLY A 355 9.50 -18.71 16.28
CA GLY A 355 8.82 -17.80 15.36
C GLY A 355 8.66 -18.31 13.93
N PHE A 356 9.24 -19.46 13.56
CA PHE A 356 9.15 -20.02 12.19
C PHE A 356 7.69 -20.30 11.78
N TRP A 357 6.80 -20.59 12.71
CA TRP A 357 5.37 -20.73 12.42
C TRP A 357 4.78 -19.52 11.68
N ASN A 358 5.26 -18.31 11.99
CA ASN A 358 4.79 -17.07 11.32
C ASN A 358 5.24 -17.04 9.85
N LEU A 359 6.49 -17.43 9.60
CA LEU A 359 7.02 -17.59 8.25
C LEU A 359 6.22 -18.67 7.48
N ASP A 360 6.06 -19.85 8.06
CA ASP A 360 5.39 -20.99 7.42
C ASP A 360 3.95 -20.65 7.04
N LYS A 361 3.23 -19.93 7.89
CA LYS A 361 1.87 -19.48 7.61
C LYS A 361 1.83 -18.48 6.46
N HIS A 362 2.75 -17.51 6.41
CA HIS A 362 2.84 -16.57 5.28
C HIS A 362 3.21 -17.30 3.98
N VAL A 363 4.14 -18.25 4.03
CA VAL A 363 4.50 -19.09 2.86
C VAL A 363 3.27 -19.84 2.35
N LYS A 364 2.57 -20.56 3.25
CA LYS A 364 1.36 -21.30 2.90
C LYS A 364 0.28 -20.39 2.30
N ASN A 365 0.08 -19.21 2.87
CA ASN A 365 -0.88 -18.24 2.36
C ASN A 365 -0.52 -17.79 0.94
N ILE A 366 0.75 -17.46 0.65
CA ILE A 366 1.19 -17.05 -0.68
C ILE A 366 1.04 -18.20 -1.68
N GLN A 367 1.44 -19.41 -1.28
CA GLN A 367 1.32 -20.61 -2.12
C GLN A 367 -0.14 -20.97 -2.44
N SER A 368 -1.09 -20.68 -1.56
CA SER A 368 -2.53 -20.92 -1.82
C SER A 368 -3.07 -20.05 -2.96
N PHE A 369 -2.43 -18.92 -3.28
CA PHE A 369 -2.71 -18.13 -4.46
C PHE A 369 -2.05 -18.66 -5.75
N GLY A 370 -1.36 -19.81 -5.70
CA GLY A 370 -0.61 -20.37 -6.82
C GLY A 370 0.77 -19.73 -7.02
N GLN A 371 1.23 -18.93 -6.09
CA GLN A 371 2.46 -18.17 -6.23
C GLN A 371 3.70 -18.96 -5.80
N THR A 372 4.78 -18.80 -6.57
CA THR A 372 6.12 -19.28 -6.19
C THR A 372 6.75 -18.28 -5.23
N VAL A 373 7.25 -18.79 -4.10
CA VAL A 373 7.85 -17.99 -3.03
C VAL A 373 9.37 -18.05 -3.10
N VAL A 374 10.02 -16.91 -2.92
CA VAL A 374 11.45 -16.75 -2.66
C VAL A 374 11.62 -16.03 -1.34
N ILE A 375 12.47 -16.54 -0.46
CA ILE A 375 12.75 -15.91 0.84
C ILE A 375 13.92 -14.93 0.70
N ALA A 376 13.67 -13.67 1.06
CA ALA A 376 14.70 -12.64 1.22
C ALA A 376 14.94 -12.40 2.71
N PHE A 377 16.04 -12.91 3.25
CA PHE A 377 16.46 -12.59 4.60
C PHE A 377 17.11 -11.21 4.63
N ASN A 378 16.40 -10.21 5.13
CA ASN A 378 16.93 -8.84 5.26
C ASN A 378 17.79 -8.76 6.51
N LYS A 379 19.10 -8.89 6.34
CA LYS A 379 20.10 -8.97 7.43
C LYS A 379 20.28 -7.61 8.09
N PHE A 380 20.18 -7.60 9.43
CA PHE A 380 20.52 -6.46 10.28
C PHE A 380 21.85 -6.67 11.02
N VAL A 381 22.41 -5.57 11.48
CA VAL A 381 23.57 -5.61 12.39
C VAL A 381 23.18 -6.35 13.67
N GLY A 382 23.94 -7.37 14.03
CA GLY A 382 23.69 -8.23 15.20
C GLY A 382 23.00 -9.57 14.89
N ASP A 383 22.53 -9.80 13.66
CA ASP A 383 22.08 -11.13 13.24
C ASP A 383 23.30 -12.05 13.08
N THR A 384 23.25 -13.23 13.72
CA THR A 384 24.37 -14.19 13.74
C THR A 384 24.31 -15.15 12.55
N ASP A 385 25.48 -15.67 12.16
CA ASP A 385 25.53 -16.68 11.09
C ASP A 385 24.78 -17.97 11.48
N GLU A 386 24.78 -18.32 12.79
CA GLU A 386 24.02 -19.48 13.29
C GLU A 386 22.50 -19.30 13.10
N GLU A 387 21.98 -18.10 13.38
CA GLU A 387 20.57 -17.77 13.14
C GLU A 387 20.23 -17.81 11.64
N ILE A 388 21.13 -17.28 10.79
CA ILE A 388 20.95 -17.27 9.34
C ILE A 388 20.95 -18.70 8.78
N GLU A 389 21.90 -19.54 9.17
CA GLU A 389 21.99 -20.92 8.68
C GLU A 389 20.82 -21.80 9.18
N ALA A 390 20.36 -21.59 10.41
CA ALA A 390 19.18 -22.29 10.90
C ALA A 390 17.93 -21.94 10.08
N LEU A 391 17.75 -20.66 9.71
CA LEU A 391 16.64 -20.22 8.87
C LEU A 391 16.80 -20.71 7.42
N ARG A 392 18.02 -20.66 6.86
CA ARG A 392 18.34 -21.21 5.53
C ARG A 392 17.97 -22.69 5.48
N TYR A 393 18.40 -23.48 6.47
CA TYR A 393 18.07 -24.90 6.56
C TYR A 393 16.56 -25.12 6.58
N HIS A 394 15.81 -24.39 7.42
CA HIS A 394 14.36 -24.47 7.48
C HIS A 394 13.70 -24.17 6.12
N CYS A 395 14.10 -23.08 5.46
CA CYS A 395 13.55 -22.68 4.17
C CYS A 395 13.87 -23.69 3.05
N GLU A 396 15.14 -24.08 2.90
CA GLU A 396 15.59 -24.91 1.77
C GLU A 396 15.32 -26.39 1.97
N LYS A 397 15.51 -26.92 3.19
CA LYS A 397 15.40 -28.36 3.45
C LYS A 397 14.03 -28.79 3.94
N GLU A 398 13.37 -27.99 4.77
CA GLU A 398 12.07 -28.36 5.32
C GLU A 398 10.91 -27.85 4.44
N LEU A 399 11.00 -26.59 3.94
CA LEU A 399 9.96 -25.99 3.11
C LEU A 399 10.20 -26.17 1.60
N GLY A 400 11.45 -26.47 1.16
CA GLY A 400 11.81 -26.60 -0.25
C GLY A 400 11.76 -25.27 -1.04
N ILE A 401 12.01 -24.14 -0.36
CA ILE A 401 11.89 -22.78 -0.89
C ILE A 401 13.28 -22.14 -0.99
N GLY A 402 13.55 -21.46 -2.10
CA GLY A 402 14.81 -20.74 -2.29
C GLY A 402 14.99 -19.61 -1.27
N PHE A 403 16.19 -19.51 -0.71
CA PHE A 403 16.57 -18.55 0.32
C PHE A 403 17.80 -17.74 -0.13
N ALA A 404 17.77 -16.43 0.07
CA ALA A 404 18.91 -15.55 -0.17
C ALA A 404 19.05 -14.53 0.94
N VAL A 405 20.31 -14.21 1.30
CA VAL A 405 20.62 -13.11 2.20
C VAL A 405 20.61 -11.79 1.43
N ASN A 406 19.95 -10.78 1.97
CA ASN A 406 19.89 -9.45 1.39
C ASN A 406 20.68 -8.46 2.25
N LEU A 407 21.71 -7.86 1.66
CA LEU A 407 22.58 -6.83 2.24
C LEU A 407 22.40 -5.47 1.55
N ALA A 408 21.29 -5.27 0.86
CA ALA A 408 21.07 -4.08 0.03
C ALA A 408 21.07 -2.76 0.82
N PHE A 409 20.79 -2.81 2.13
CA PHE A 409 20.90 -1.62 2.99
C PHE A 409 22.33 -1.08 3.06
N THR A 410 23.32 -1.95 3.22
CA THR A 410 24.74 -1.60 3.36
C THR A 410 25.48 -1.51 2.04
N ASP A 411 25.15 -2.37 1.08
CA ASP A 411 25.96 -2.62 -0.10
C ASP A 411 25.20 -2.37 -1.41
N GLY A 412 24.00 -1.78 -1.35
CA GLY A 412 23.20 -1.45 -2.53
C GLY A 412 22.92 -2.68 -3.40
N GLY A 413 23.07 -2.53 -4.72
CA GLY A 413 22.84 -3.61 -5.68
C GLY A 413 23.80 -4.79 -5.55
N GLU A 414 25.03 -4.57 -5.12
CA GLU A 414 25.99 -5.65 -4.87
C GLU A 414 25.49 -6.58 -3.75
N GLY A 415 24.96 -6.00 -2.66
CA GLY A 415 24.40 -6.75 -1.55
C GLY A 415 23.10 -7.49 -1.86
N ALA A 416 22.49 -7.23 -3.00
CA ALA A 416 21.27 -7.90 -3.47
C ALA A 416 21.49 -8.92 -4.59
N LYS A 417 22.74 -9.15 -5.06
CA LYS A 417 23.01 -10.05 -6.18
C LYS A 417 22.56 -11.50 -5.96
N GLU A 418 22.75 -12.02 -4.74
CA GLU A 418 22.29 -13.38 -4.40
C GLU A 418 20.77 -13.49 -4.58
N LEU A 419 20.03 -12.55 -4.02
CA LEU A 419 18.57 -12.49 -4.15
C LEU A 419 18.14 -12.29 -5.62
N ALA A 420 18.80 -11.39 -6.34
CA ALA A 420 18.51 -11.11 -7.74
C ALA A 420 18.70 -12.33 -8.63
N THR A 421 19.81 -13.06 -8.44
CA THR A 421 20.09 -14.31 -9.17
C THR A 421 19.02 -15.35 -8.87
N LEU A 422 18.69 -15.56 -7.61
CA LEU A 422 17.66 -16.51 -7.20
C LEU A 422 16.28 -16.16 -7.78
N VAL A 423 15.90 -14.87 -7.80
CA VAL A 423 14.63 -14.41 -8.39
C VAL A 423 14.64 -14.61 -9.91
N ALA A 424 15.72 -14.21 -10.60
CA ALA A 424 15.84 -14.38 -12.05
C ALA A 424 15.75 -15.85 -12.46
N ASP A 425 16.41 -16.75 -11.74
CA ASP A 425 16.32 -18.19 -11.96
C ASP A 425 14.91 -18.72 -11.66
N THR A 426 14.27 -18.24 -10.61
CA THR A 426 12.93 -18.68 -10.21
C THR A 426 11.88 -18.34 -11.25
N VAL A 427 11.88 -17.12 -11.80
CA VAL A 427 10.86 -16.71 -12.78
C VAL A 427 10.96 -17.46 -14.10
N VAL A 428 12.15 -18.00 -14.43
CA VAL A 428 12.38 -18.83 -15.63
C VAL A 428 12.06 -20.30 -15.36
N ASN A 429 12.60 -20.87 -14.27
CA ASN A 429 12.58 -22.30 -14.03
C ASN A 429 11.37 -22.78 -13.18
N LYS A 430 10.82 -21.91 -12.36
CA LYS A 430 9.71 -22.22 -11.44
C LYS A 430 8.73 -21.03 -11.34
N PRO A 431 8.19 -20.51 -12.45
CA PRO A 431 7.28 -19.37 -12.42
C PRO A 431 6.02 -19.69 -11.61
N SER A 432 5.38 -18.66 -11.08
CA SER A 432 4.09 -18.79 -10.43
C SER A 432 3.04 -19.38 -11.36
N LYS A 433 2.13 -20.15 -10.80
CA LYS A 433 0.95 -20.67 -11.50
C LYS A 433 -0.06 -19.54 -11.69
N PRO A 434 -1.08 -19.74 -12.57
CA PRO A 434 -2.22 -18.81 -12.63
C PRO A 434 -2.80 -18.55 -11.26
N LEU A 435 -3.17 -17.30 -11.00
CA LEU A 435 -3.70 -16.89 -9.69
C LEU A 435 -4.95 -17.67 -9.31
N GLN A 436 -4.97 -18.16 -8.08
CA GLN A 436 -6.13 -18.73 -7.42
C GLN A 436 -6.63 -17.72 -6.38
N PHE A 437 -7.85 -17.24 -6.55
CA PHE A 437 -8.42 -16.28 -5.64
C PHE A 437 -9.06 -16.98 -4.43
N THR A 438 -9.05 -16.31 -3.28
CA THR A 438 -9.58 -16.85 -2.03
C THR A 438 -11.09 -17.08 -2.08
N TYR A 439 -11.81 -16.32 -2.90
CA TYR A 439 -13.27 -16.35 -3.05
C TYR A 439 -13.67 -16.03 -4.48
N ALA A 440 -14.90 -16.41 -4.88
CA ALA A 440 -15.49 -16.04 -6.16
C ALA A 440 -16.22 -14.68 -6.07
N ASP A 441 -16.36 -13.97 -7.21
CA ASP A 441 -17.09 -12.70 -7.24
C ASP A 441 -18.58 -12.91 -6.91
N THR A 442 -19.12 -14.09 -7.20
CA THR A 442 -20.52 -14.48 -6.94
C THR A 442 -20.81 -14.83 -5.48
N ASP A 443 -19.79 -15.00 -4.65
CA ASP A 443 -19.98 -15.31 -3.23
C ASP A 443 -20.63 -14.14 -2.48
N SER A 444 -21.37 -14.42 -1.41
CA SER A 444 -21.91 -13.38 -0.53
C SER A 444 -20.78 -12.62 0.18
N VAL A 445 -21.07 -11.43 0.66
CA VAL A 445 -20.08 -10.62 1.42
C VAL A 445 -19.60 -11.40 2.63
N GLU A 446 -20.51 -12.04 3.34
CA GLU A 446 -20.20 -12.87 4.51
C GLU A 446 -19.25 -14.01 4.14
N SER A 447 -19.57 -14.78 3.09
CA SER A 447 -18.72 -15.89 2.62
C SER A 447 -17.33 -15.43 2.19
N LYS A 448 -17.22 -14.28 1.53
CA LYS A 448 -15.92 -13.68 1.16
C LYS A 448 -15.09 -13.34 2.40
N VAL A 449 -15.72 -12.73 3.42
CA VAL A 449 -15.04 -12.40 4.68
C VAL A 449 -14.61 -13.66 5.40
N GLU A 450 -15.47 -14.68 5.49
CA GLU A 450 -15.15 -15.98 6.09
C GLU A 450 -13.99 -16.67 5.37
N ALA A 451 -13.98 -16.67 4.05
CA ALA A 451 -12.91 -17.27 3.26
C ALA A 451 -11.54 -16.66 3.58
N VAL A 452 -11.45 -15.33 3.70
CA VAL A 452 -10.19 -14.65 4.06
C VAL A 452 -9.88 -14.82 5.54
N ALA A 453 -10.85 -14.62 6.45
CA ALA A 453 -10.60 -14.67 7.89
C ALA A 453 -10.18 -16.08 8.35
N ILE A 454 -10.82 -17.12 7.84
CA ILE A 454 -10.51 -18.51 8.19
C ILE A 454 -9.28 -19.00 7.40
N GLY A 455 -9.29 -18.85 6.08
CA GLY A 455 -8.24 -19.38 5.20
C GLY A 455 -6.90 -18.67 5.37
N THR A 456 -6.90 -17.34 5.37
CA THR A 456 -5.66 -16.53 5.43
C THR A 456 -5.23 -16.26 6.87
N TYR A 457 -6.17 -15.86 7.76
CA TYR A 457 -5.78 -15.45 9.10
C TYR A 457 -5.84 -16.59 10.13
N GLY A 458 -6.58 -17.68 9.88
CA GLY A 458 -6.72 -18.83 10.79
C GLY A 458 -7.77 -18.62 11.89
N ALA A 459 -8.75 -17.74 11.66
CA ALA A 459 -9.89 -17.61 12.55
C ALA A 459 -10.72 -18.90 12.63
N GLY A 460 -11.31 -19.18 13.79
CA GLY A 460 -12.22 -20.32 13.97
C GLY A 460 -13.68 -19.99 13.65
N SER A 461 -14.04 -18.72 13.73
CA SER A 461 -15.38 -18.23 13.42
C SER A 461 -15.37 -16.76 13.05
N VAL A 462 -16.40 -16.31 12.33
CA VAL A 462 -16.61 -14.90 11.97
C VAL A 462 -17.95 -14.43 12.54
N THR A 463 -17.96 -13.25 13.14
CA THR A 463 -19.16 -12.61 13.66
C THR A 463 -19.30 -11.20 13.08
N PHE A 464 -20.55 -10.76 12.89
CA PHE A 464 -20.85 -9.45 12.32
C PHE A 464 -21.68 -8.64 13.32
N SER A 465 -21.23 -7.43 13.62
CA SER A 465 -21.98 -6.48 14.44
C SER A 465 -23.32 -6.07 13.78
N ALA A 466 -24.18 -5.42 14.51
CA ALA A 466 -25.43 -4.88 13.97
C ALA A 466 -25.18 -3.85 12.85
N ALA A 467 -24.11 -3.02 12.98
CA ALA A 467 -23.70 -2.06 11.96
C ALA A 467 -23.23 -2.77 10.68
N ALA A 468 -22.37 -3.79 10.81
CA ALA A 468 -21.91 -4.58 9.68
C ALA A 468 -23.06 -5.28 8.94
N LYS A 469 -24.00 -5.90 9.67
CA LYS A 469 -25.19 -6.54 9.07
C LYS A 469 -26.06 -5.54 8.31
N LYS A 470 -26.24 -4.32 8.84
CA LYS A 470 -26.96 -3.26 8.17
C LYS A 470 -26.28 -2.83 6.87
N ALA A 471 -24.95 -2.71 6.87
CA ALA A 471 -24.17 -2.39 5.68
C ALA A 471 -24.25 -3.53 4.63
N ILE A 472 -24.17 -4.81 5.04
CA ILE A 472 -24.34 -5.96 4.13
C ILE A 472 -25.72 -5.93 3.47
N LYS A 473 -26.78 -5.64 4.25
CA LYS A 473 -28.13 -5.50 3.67
C LYS A 473 -28.13 -4.42 2.58
N ARG A 474 -27.51 -3.25 2.81
CA ARG A 474 -27.38 -2.18 1.83
C ARG A 474 -26.59 -2.60 0.58
N ILE A 475 -25.51 -3.35 0.76
CA ILE A 475 -24.70 -3.88 -0.35
C ILE A 475 -25.56 -4.77 -1.25
N ASN A 476 -26.38 -5.63 -0.66
CA ASN A 476 -27.28 -6.52 -1.39
C ASN A 476 -28.39 -5.72 -2.13
N GLU A 477 -28.99 -4.72 -1.47
CA GLU A 477 -29.98 -3.82 -2.07
C GLU A 477 -29.40 -3.02 -3.27
N LEU A 478 -28.12 -2.63 -3.19
CA LEU A 478 -27.41 -1.94 -4.28
C LEU A 478 -26.92 -2.88 -5.39
N GLY A 479 -27.02 -4.20 -5.21
CA GLY A 479 -26.56 -5.18 -6.20
C GLY A 479 -25.03 -5.26 -6.37
N ILE A 480 -24.25 -4.83 -5.37
CA ILE A 480 -22.79 -4.70 -5.45
C ILE A 480 -22.05 -5.74 -4.61
N SER A 481 -22.70 -6.82 -4.19
CA SER A 481 -22.07 -7.92 -3.44
C SER A 481 -20.92 -8.62 -4.19
N HIS A 482 -20.86 -8.44 -5.52
CA HIS A 482 -19.77 -8.95 -6.36
C HIS A 482 -18.44 -8.20 -6.19
N PHE A 483 -18.43 -7.04 -5.54
CA PHE A 483 -17.18 -6.32 -5.28
C PHE A 483 -16.22 -7.13 -4.39
N PRO A 484 -14.90 -7.03 -4.62
CA PRO A 484 -13.91 -7.64 -3.73
C PRO A 484 -13.95 -6.98 -2.35
N ILE A 485 -13.59 -7.77 -1.33
CA ILE A 485 -13.46 -7.27 0.04
C ILE A 485 -12.04 -6.81 0.34
N CYS A 486 -11.92 -5.80 1.17
CA CYS A 486 -10.68 -5.24 1.66
C CYS A 486 -10.71 -5.24 3.20
N ILE A 487 -10.13 -6.25 3.84
CA ILE A 487 -10.16 -6.35 5.30
C ILE A 487 -9.16 -5.38 5.91
N ALA A 488 -9.68 -4.49 6.77
CA ALA A 488 -8.92 -3.55 7.58
C ALA A 488 -8.76 -4.11 9.00
N LYS A 489 -7.53 -4.46 9.37
CA LYS A 489 -7.17 -4.99 10.68
C LYS A 489 -5.78 -4.56 11.11
N THR A 490 -5.35 -4.90 12.31
CA THR A 490 -3.96 -4.70 12.75
C THR A 490 -2.96 -5.40 11.82
N GLN A 491 -1.83 -4.77 11.60
CA GLN A 491 -0.72 -5.31 10.80
C GLN A 491 0.26 -6.18 11.61
N TYR A 492 0.13 -6.21 12.93
CA TYR A 492 1.12 -6.84 13.81
C TYR A 492 0.82 -8.30 14.17
N SER A 493 -0.33 -8.81 13.77
CA SER A 493 -0.77 -10.17 14.09
C SER A 493 -1.69 -10.68 12.99
N PHE A 494 -1.81 -11.99 12.84
CA PHE A 494 -2.87 -12.58 12.01
C PHE A 494 -4.27 -12.32 12.57
N SER A 495 -4.40 -12.14 13.89
CA SER A 495 -5.67 -11.83 14.54
C SER A 495 -6.05 -10.34 14.46
N THR A 496 -7.11 -9.94 15.15
CA THR A 496 -7.51 -8.54 15.35
C THR A 496 -6.85 -7.90 16.58
N ASP A 497 -6.11 -8.67 17.38
CA ASP A 497 -5.31 -8.17 18.52
C ASP A 497 -3.87 -7.89 18.08
N ALA A 498 -3.45 -6.63 18.19
CA ALA A 498 -2.10 -6.17 17.82
C ALA A 498 -0.98 -6.75 18.70
N LYS A 499 -1.31 -7.38 19.83
CA LYS A 499 -0.35 -7.97 20.77
C LYS A 499 -0.29 -9.51 20.71
N ALA A 500 -1.10 -10.13 19.88
CA ALA A 500 -1.11 -11.57 19.73
C ALA A 500 0.04 -12.03 18.80
N TYR A 501 1.26 -12.07 19.34
CA TYR A 501 2.48 -12.41 18.60
C TYR A 501 2.73 -13.92 18.44
N GLY A 502 2.11 -14.76 19.21
CA GLY A 502 2.25 -16.22 19.11
C GLY A 502 1.33 -16.82 18.02
N PRO A 503 1.31 -18.16 17.89
CA PRO A 503 0.35 -18.84 17.01
C PRO A 503 -1.08 -18.40 17.33
N THR A 504 -1.76 -17.83 16.33
CA THR A 504 -3.12 -17.32 16.47
C THR A 504 -4.04 -18.13 15.57
N GLU A 505 -4.67 -19.15 16.13
CA GLU A 505 -5.62 -20.00 15.42
C GLU A 505 -6.91 -20.19 16.24
N GLY A 506 -8.03 -20.45 15.57
CA GLY A 506 -9.30 -20.78 16.21
C GLY A 506 -9.99 -19.62 16.95
N TYR A 507 -9.49 -18.38 16.86
CA TYR A 507 -10.09 -17.22 17.51
C TYR A 507 -11.35 -16.73 16.77
N ALA A 508 -12.21 -15.97 17.46
CA ALA A 508 -13.36 -15.33 16.86
C ALA A 508 -12.93 -14.03 16.14
N PHE A 509 -13.25 -13.94 14.84
CA PHE A 509 -12.99 -12.75 14.02
C PHE A 509 -14.25 -11.88 14.01
N GLU A 510 -14.19 -10.71 14.64
CA GLU A 510 -15.31 -9.79 14.71
C GLU A 510 -15.22 -8.71 13.63
N VAL A 511 -16.24 -8.64 12.76
CA VAL A 511 -16.47 -7.55 11.83
C VAL A 511 -17.30 -6.47 12.53
N ARG A 512 -16.65 -5.34 12.80
CA ARG A 512 -17.24 -4.23 13.54
C ARG A 512 -18.12 -3.33 12.68
N ASP A 513 -17.64 -3.05 11.44
CA ASP A 513 -18.30 -2.15 10.50
C ASP A 513 -17.88 -2.48 9.08
N ILE A 514 -18.62 -1.96 8.11
CA ILE A 514 -18.31 -2.09 6.68
C ILE A 514 -18.48 -0.73 6.00
N VAL A 515 -17.47 -0.31 5.24
CA VAL A 515 -17.48 0.90 4.42
C VAL A 515 -17.66 0.51 2.95
N ILE A 516 -18.60 1.14 2.30
CA ILE A 516 -18.97 0.86 0.91
C ILE A 516 -18.28 1.88 0.00
N ASN A 517 -17.30 1.47 -0.79
CA ASN A 517 -16.58 2.29 -1.75
C ASN A 517 -17.04 1.91 -3.17
N THR A 518 -18.12 2.49 -3.63
CA THR A 518 -18.74 2.14 -4.91
C THR A 518 -17.94 2.60 -6.12
N GLY A 519 -17.28 3.74 -6.04
CA GLY A 519 -16.39 4.24 -7.09
C GLY A 519 -15.12 3.42 -7.21
N ALA A 520 -14.52 3.03 -6.07
CA ALA A 520 -13.38 2.11 -6.08
C ALA A 520 -13.79 0.66 -6.39
N GLU A 521 -15.09 0.37 -6.39
CA GLU A 521 -15.65 -0.99 -6.56
C GLU A 521 -15.04 -1.97 -5.53
N MET A 522 -15.11 -1.59 -4.25
CA MET A 522 -14.47 -2.32 -3.16
C MET A 522 -15.27 -2.18 -1.87
N ILE A 523 -15.39 -3.27 -1.11
CA ILE A 523 -16.04 -3.31 0.20
C ILE A 523 -14.96 -3.34 1.28
N VAL A 524 -14.86 -2.30 2.11
CA VAL A 524 -13.87 -2.25 3.20
C VAL A 524 -14.48 -2.80 4.48
N VAL A 525 -13.94 -3.91 4.97
CA VAL A 525 -14.41 -4.64 6.15
C VAL A 525 -13.56 -4.25 7.35
N ILE A 526 -14.12 -3.56 8.32
CA ILE A 526 -13.42 -3.07 9.50
C ILE A 526 -13.46 -4.14 10.61
N ALA A 527 -12.29 -4.68 10.94
CA ALA A 527 -12.11 -5.67 11.98
C ALA A 527 -11.17 -5.16 13.09
N GLY A 528 -11.57 -5.35 14.35
CA GLY A 528 -10.81 -4.85 15.49
C GLY A 528 -10.81 -3.31 15.62
N PRO A 529 -9.91 -2.73 16.44
CA PRO A 529 -9.90 -1.30 16.79
C PRO A 529 -9.17 -0.43 15.75
N ILE A 530 -9.38 -0.67 14.48
CA ILE A 530 -8.76 0.11 13.40
C ILE A 530 -9.47 1.46 13.24
N LEU A 531 -8.67 2.50 13.02
CA LEU A 531 -9.12 3.87 12.83
C LEU A 531 -8.60 4.41 11.49
N ARG A 532 -9.47 5.02 10.71
CA ARG A 532 -9.14 5.62 9.41
C ARG A 532 -8.51 7.02 9.54
N MET A 533 -8.51 7.62 10.74
CA MET A 533 -7.73 8.79 11.10
C MET A 533 -6.82 8.42 12.28
N PRO A 534 -5.54 8.11 12.02
CA PRO A 534 -4.58 7.80 13.08
C PRO A 534 -4.33 9.00 14.00
N GLY A 535 -3.91 8.74 15.22
CA GLY A 535 -3.42 9.79 16.12
C GLY A 535 -1.90 9.83 16.13
N LEU A 536 -1.32 10.98 16.45
CA LEU A 536 0.11 11.10 16.71
C LEU A 536 0.50 10.32 17.98
N PRO A 537 1.71 9.68 17.99
CA PRO A 537 2.26 9.05 19.19
C PRO A 537 2.68 10.10 20.22
N LYS A 538 3.01 9.66 21.44
CA LYS A 538 3.51 10.54 22.52
C LYS A 538 4.78 11.32 22.10
N LEU A 539 5.65 10.67 21.33
CA LEU A 539 6.87 11.26 20.77
C LEU A 539 6.81 11.11 19.24
N PRO A 540 6.22 12.08 18.53
CA PRO A 540 6.16 12.04 17.07
C PRO A 540 7.53 12.32 16.45
N GLN A 541 7.77 11.76 15.26
CA GLN A 541 9.02 11.97 14.51
C GLN A 541 9.25 13.47 14.18
N ALA A 542 8.18 14.25 14.08
CA ALA A 542 8.23 15.69 13.90
C ALA A 542 9.16 16.43 14.89
N ILE A 543 9.37 15.90 16.10
CA ILE A 543 10.29 16.49 17.09
C ILE A 543 11.75 16.45 16.61
N LYS A 544 12.10 15.48 15.76
CA LYS A 544 13.46 15.28 15.25
C LYS A 544 13.71 15.99 13.92
N ILE A 545 12.64 16.24 13.14
CA ILE A 545 12.75 16.89 11.83
C ILE A 545 12.96 18.39 12.04
N LYS A 546 14.06 18.92 11.50
CA LYS A 546 14.44 20.33 11.65
C LYS A 546 15.12 20.83 10.38
N LEU A 547 15.22 22.14 10.24
CA LEU A 547 16.16 22.78 9.34
C LEU A 547 17.42 23.14 10.15
N ASP A 548 18.58 22.89 9.59
CA ASP A 548 19.84 23.40 10.13
C ASP A 548 20.08 24.88 9.74
N GLU A 549 21.21 25.44 10.13
CA GLU A 549 21.61 26.83 9.84
C GLU A 549 21.80 27.13 8.34
N ASN A 550 21.96 26.12 7.50
CA ASN A 550 22.08 26.23 6.05
C ASN A 550 20.73 26.05 5.33
N GLY A 551 19.65 25.81 6.08
CA GLY A 551 18.33 25.49 5.53
C GLY A 551 18.19 24.03 5.06
N GLU A 552 19.11 23.14 5.43
CA GLU A 552 19.07 21.72 5.11
C GLU A 552 18.20 20.94 6.11
N ILE A 553 17.43 19.98 5.60
CA ILE A 553 16.54 19.16 6.43
C ILE A 553 17.35 18.13 7.22
N THR A 554 17.09 18.01 8.52
CA THR A 554 17.67 16.98 9.39
C THR A 554 16.57 16.16 10.04
N GLY A 555 16.88 14.90 10.44
CA GLY A 555 15.94 14.01 11.13
C GLY A 555 14.83 13.40 10.27
N LEU A 556 14.85 13.63 8.96
CA LEU A 556 14.04 12.91 7.98
C LEU A 556 14.77 11.61 7.62
N SER A 557 14.08 10.46 7.58
CA SER A 557 14.67 9.14 7.34
C SER A 557 13.81 8.25 6.43
#